data_c9a940c1b1ae59af339364f10da6b953
#
_entry.id   c9a940c1b1ae59af339364f10da6b953
#
_cell.length_a   1.000
_cell.length_b   1.000
_cell.length_c   1.000
_cell.angle_alpha   90.00
_cell.angle_beta   90.00
_cell.angle_gamma   90.00
#
_symmetry.space_group_name_H-M   'P 1'
#
loop_
_entity.id
_entity.type
_entity.pdbx_description
1 polymer ?
#
loop_
_entity_poly.entity_id
_entity_poly.type
_entity_poly.pdbx_seq_one_letter_code
_entity_poly.pdbx_strand_id
1 'polypeptide(L)'
;AEQREKVIEEMFVTVAQVMLGIGEIAIRSKKHLQKRSEFIGLEHIKQAKEEGHNIILMVPHGWAIDASGIILHTQGMPMTSMYNPHRNPLVDWLWTLARQRFGGKMHASQNLIKPFLAHIKQGQMGYYLPDEDFGAEQSVFVDFFATYKATLPGLNKMAKLAKAVVIPMFPRYNAKNGKYEMEIRPPMQLSDDPEQSARAMNEEIEYFVTPTPEQYVWILQLLRTRKDGEDIYPD
;
A
#
# COMPACT_ATOMS: atom_id res chain seq x y z
N ALA A 1 11.40 -21.55 15.10
CA ALA A 1 11.45 -22.27 13.82
C ALA A 1 10.04 -22.57 13.34
N GLU A 2 9.24 -23.34 14.07
CA GLU A 2 7.88 -23.79 13.70
C GLU A 2 6.92 -22.65 13.34
N GLN A 3 6.87 -21.58 14.15
CA GLN A 3 6.03 -20.41 13.86
C GLN A 3 6.43 -19.71 12.54
N ARG A 4 7.73 -19.63 12.25
CA ARG A 4 8.21 -19.05 11.00
C ARG A 4 7.80 -19.89 9.78
N GLU A 5 7.94 -21.22 9.87
CA GLU A 5 7.53 -22.14 8.80
C GLU A 5 6.03 -22.04 8.53
N LYS A 6 5.22 -21.97 9.57
CA LYS A 6 3.78 -21.76 9.44
C LYS A 6 3.44 -20.46 8.70
N VAL A 7 4.07 -19.34 9.06
CA VAL A 7 3.85 -18.05 8.35
C VAL A 7 4.23 -18.15 6.89
N ILE A 8 5.34 -18.85 6.56
CA ILE A 8 5.77 -19.05 5.18
C ILE A 8 4.75 -19.87 4.39
N GLU A 9 4.25 -20.97 4.95
CA GLU A 9 3.21 -21.79 4.31
C GLU A 9 1.93 -21.00 4.08
N GLU A 10 1.44 -20.28 5.09
CA GLU A 10 0.26 -19.43 5.00
C GLU A 10 0.46 -18.30 3.96
N MET A 11 1.66 -17.73 3.85
CA MET A 11 2.01 -16.74 2.84
C MET A 11 1.90 -17.33 1.42
N PHE A 12 2.44 -18.51 1.16
CA PHE A 12 2.32 -19.15 -0.15
C PHE A 12 0.86 -19.42 -0.52
N VAL A 13 0.04 -19.87 0.43
CA VAL A 13 -1.39 -20.06 0.22
C VAL A 13 -2.08 -18.73 -0.11
N THR A 14 -1.79 -17.68 0.65
CA THR A 14 -2.34 -16.33 0.42
C THR A 14 -1.97 -15.80 -0.95
N VAL A 15 -0.68 -15.90 -1.32
CA VAL A 15 -0.20 -15.49 -2.66
C VAL A 15 -0.96 -16.23 -3.76
N ALA A 16 -1.06 -17.54 -3.67
CA ALA A 16 -1.76 -18.34 -4.69
C ALA A 16 -3.23 -17.92 -4.82
N GLN A 17 -3.92 -17.72 -3.70
CA GLN A 17 -5.33 -17.28 -3.70
C GLN A 17 -5.51 -15.89 -4.29
N VAL A 18 -4.66 -14.93 -3.93
CA VAL A 18 -4.72 -13.57 -4.47
C VAL A 18 -4.37 -13.55 -5.94
N MET A 19 -3.33 -14.27 -6.38
CA MET A 19 -2.93 -14.34 -7.79
C MET A 19 -4.04 -14.97 -8.66
N LEU A 20 -4.67 -16.04 -8.21
CA LEU A 20 -5.84 -16.62 -8.89
C LEU A 20 -7.02 -15.63 -8.94
N GLY A 21 -7.20 -14.84 -7.87
CA GLY A 21 -8.24 -13.81 -7.79
C GLY A 21 -8.04 -12.63 -8.74
N ILE A 22 -6.83 -12.38 -9.23
CA ILE A 22 -6.55 -11.29 -10.19
C ILE A 22 -7.38 -11.43 -11.46
N GLY A 23 -7.53 -12.63 -11.99
CA GLY A 23 -8.40 -12.89 -13.15
C GLY A 23 -9.85 -12.46 -12.88
N GLU A 24 -10.37 -12.75 -11.68
CA GLU A 24 -11.71 -12.29 -11.26
C GLU A 24 -11.81 -10.76 -11.25
N ILE A 25 -10.83 -10.09 -10.66
CA ILE A 25 -10.79 -8.63 -10.54
C ILE A 25 -10.72 -7.98 -11.93
N ALA A 26 -9.97 -8.57 -12.85
CA ALA A 26 -9.80 -8.05 -14.21
C ALA A 26 -11.06 -8.12 -15.06
N ILE A 27 -11.95 -9.11 -14.85
CA ILE A 27 -13.08 -9.38 -15.75
C ILE A 27 -14.48 -9.20 -15.13
N ARG A 28 -14.63 -9.37 -13.81
CA ARG A 28 -15.95 -9.34 -13.15
C ARG A 28 -16.54 -7.93 -13.09
N SER A 29 -17.87 -7.87 -12.93
CA SER A 29 -18.60 -6.60 -12.86
C SER A 29 -18.30 -5.83 -11.56
N LYS A 30 -18.52 -4.51 -11.60
CA LYS A 30 -18.45 -3.61 -10.42
C LYS A 30 -19.26 -4.18 -9.23
N LYS A 31 -20.50 -4.59 -9.45
CA LYS A 31 -21.39 -5.16 -8.42
C LYS A 31 -20.82 -6.43 -7.80
N HIS A 32 -20.19 -7.28 -8.61
CA HIS A 32 -19.53 -8.49 -8.12
C HIS A 32 -18.36 -8.16 -7.20
N LEU A 33 -17.47 -7.26 -7.63
CA LEU A 33 -16.31 -6.86 -6.82
C LEU A 33 -16.71 -6.17 -5.51
N GLN A 34 -17.77 -5.36 -5.53
CA GLN A 34 -18.33 -4.76 -4.32
C GLN A 34 -18.81 -5.81 -3.30
N LYS A 35 -19.41 -6.93 -3.76
CA LYS A 35 -19.81 -8.03 -2.88
C LYS A 35 -18.62 -8.83 -2.33
N ARG A 36 -17.50 -8.80 -3.05
CA ARG A 36 -16.24 -9.46 -2.66
C ARG A 36 -15.36 -8.59 -1.77
N SER A 37 -15.86 -7.46 -1.30
CA SER A 37 -15.11 -6.52 -0.47
C SER A 37 -15.78 -6.27 0.88
N GLU A 38 -14.96 -6.00 1.86
CA GLU A 38 -15.34 -5.59 3.20
C GLU A 38 -14.45 -4.44 3.66
N PHE A 39 -15.05 -3.42 4.27
CA PHE A 39 -14.33 -2.25 4.75
C PHE A 39 -14.52 -2.11 6.25
N ILE A 40 -13.41 -2.02 6.96
CA ILE A 40 -13.35 -1.77 8.40
C ILE A 40 -12.79 -0.35 8.57
N GLY A 41 -13.50 0.54 9.25
CA GLY A 41 -13.07 1.93 9.45
C GLY A 41 -13.30 2.86 8.23
N LEU A 42 -14.21 2.52 7.31
CA LEU A 42 -14.51 3.36 6.14
C LEU A 42 -15.01 4.77 6.51
N GLU A 43 -15.54 4.94 7.70
CA GLU A 43 -15.96 6.22 8.27
C GLU A 43 -14.82 7.24 8.32
N HIS A 44 -13.57 6.83 8.50
CA HIS A 44 -12.43 7.75 8.53
C HIS A 44 -12.20 8.43 7.17
N ILE A 45 -12.38 7.69 6.07
CA ILE A 45 -12.32 8.29 4.72
C ILE A 45 -13.51 9.21 4.48
N LYS A 46 -14.71 8.80 4.90
CA LYS A 46 -15.93 9.60 4.70
C LYS A 46 -15.85 10.91 5.45
N GLN A 47 -15.48 10.86 6.74
CA GLN A 47 -15.30 12.03 7.56
C GLN A 47 -14.27 13.01 6.98
N ALA A 48 -13.09 12.52 6.59
CA ALA A 48 -12.08 13.38 5.98
C ALA A 48 -12.58 14.07 4.69
N LYS A 49 -13.40 13.38 3.88
CA LYS A 49 -14.02 13.96 2.69
C LYS A 49 -15.08 14.99 3.02
N GLU A 50 -15.93 14.75 4.01
CA GLU A 50 -16.96 15.68 4.50
C GLU A 50 -16.34 16.96 5.06
N GLU A 51 -15.18 16.84 5.71
CA GLU A 51 -14.36 17.97 6.19
C GLU A 51 -13.61 18.72 5.06
N GLY A 52 -13.70 18.23 3.82
CA GLY A 52 -13.09 18.85 2.64
C GLY A 52 -11.59 18.58 2.49
N HIS A 53 -11.06 17.59 3.18
CA HIS A 53 -9.64 17.23 3.08
C HIS A 53 -9.33 16.44 1.82
N ASN A 54 -8.17 16.70 1.21
CA ASN A 54 -7.54 15.74 0.33
C ASN A 54 -7.01 14.55 1.14
N ILE A 55 -6.90 13.38 0.52
CA ILE A 55 -6.53 12.16 1.23
C ILE A 55 -5.34 11.48 0.54
N ILE A 56 -4.37 11.05 1.32
CA ILE A 56 -3.36 10.07 0.92
C ILE A 56 -3.59 8.80 1.76
N LEU A 57 -3.94 7.71 1.11
CA LEU A 57 -3.94 6.40 1.73
C LEU A 57 -2.50 5.90 1.81
N MET A 58 -2.02 5.63 3.01
CA MET A 58 -0.74 4.98 3.25
C MET A 58 -0.98 3.48 3.33
N VAL A 59 -0.53 2.76 2.30
CA VAL A 59 -0.84 1.34 2.10
C VAL A 59 0.43 0.52 2.06
N PRO A 60 0.77 -0.22 3.13
CA PRO A 60 1.89 -1.15 3.09
C PRO A 60 1.69 -2.25 2.02
N HIS A 61 2.80 -2.79 1.50
CA HIS A 61 2.77 -3.83 0.48
C HIS A 61 2.18 -5.14 1.02
N GLY A 62 0.86 -5.26 0.96
CA GLY A 62 0.14 -6.52 1.13
C GLY A 62 -0.08 -7.21 -0.22
N TRP A 63 -0.25 -8.52 -0.24
CA TRP A 63 -0.52 -9.27 -1.47
C TRP A 63 -1.77 -8.78 -2.20
N ALA A 64 -2.75 -8.24 -1.47
CA ALA A 64 -4.03 -7.77 -2.02
C ALA A 64 -4.05 -6.29 -2.47
N ILE A 65 -2.90 -5.61 -2.58
CA ILE A 65 -2.83 -4.16 -2.90
C ILE A 65 -3.50 -3.80 -4.22
N ASP A 66 -3.30 -4.58 -5.27
CA ASP A 66 -3.91 -4.32 -6.57
C ASP A 66 -5.42 -4.52 -6.53
N ALA A 67 -5.87 -5.59 -5.86
CA ALA A 67 -7.27 -5.87 -5.66
C ALA A 67 -7.98 -4.73 -4.94
N SER A 68 -7.41 -4.25 -3.83
CA SER A 68 -8.00 -3.18 -3.02
C SER A 68 -8.06 -1.87 -3.80
N GLY A 69 -7.00 -1.52 -4.53
CA GLY A 69 -6.98 -0.34 -5.39
C GLY A 69 -8.12 -0.34 -6.40
N ILE A 70 -8.31 -1.45 -7.11
CA ILE A 70 -9.38 -1.61 -8.10
C ILE A 70 -10.77 -1.60 -7.42
N ILE A 71 -10.91 -2.26 -6.27
CA ILE A 71 -12.17 -2.31 -5.53
C ILE A 71 -12.59 -0.92 -5.03
N LEU A 72 -11.67 -0.11 -4.51
CA LEU A 72 -11.97 1.27 -4.08
C LEU A 72 -12.55 2.12 -5.22
N HIS A 73 -12.05 1.96 -6.45
CA HIS A 73 -12.68 2.62 -7.61
C HIS A 73 -14.13 2.18 -7.82
N THR A 74 -14.46 0.92 -7.55
CA THR A 74 -15.84 0.42 -7.68
C THR A 74 -16.78 1.06 -6.66
N GLN A 75 -16.27 1.59 -5.56
CA GLN A 75 -17.03 2.29 -4.51
C GLN A 75 -17.22 3.80 -4.81
N GLY A 76 -16.77 4.28 -5.96
CA GLY A 76 -16.80 5.71 -6.28
C GLY A 76 -15.72 6.51 -5.57
N MET A 77 -14.63 5.86 -5.19
CA MET A 77 -13.45 6.45 -4.58
C MET A 77 -12.31 6.49 -5.62
N PRO A 78 -12.23 7.55 -6.45
CA PRO A 78 -11.19 7.63 -7.47
C PRO A 78 -9.83 7.81 -6.83
N MET A 79 -8.85 7.06 -7.33
CA MET A 79 -7.49 7.07 -6.81
C MET A 79 -6.47 7.35 -7.88
N THR A 80 -5.34 7.86 -7.43
CA THR A 80 -4.11 8.03 -8.20
C THR A 80 -2.98 7.30 -7.49
N SER A 81 -2.10 6.62 -8.24
CA SER A 81 -0.95 5.89 -7.70
C SER A 81 0.27 6.05 -8.59
N MET A 82 1.44 5.89 -7.99
CA MET A 82 2.70 5.71 -8.69
C MET A 82 2.99 4.21 -8.81
N TYR A 83 3.66 3.80 -9.89
CA TYR A 83 4.03 2.41 -10.10
C TYR A 83 5.35 2.29 -10.87
N ASN A 84 6.04 1.19 -10.68
CA ASN A 84 7.20 0.82 -11.48
C ASN A 84 6.73 -0.02 -12.66
N PRO A 85 6.97 0.40 -13.94
CA PRO A 85 6.59 -0.38 -15.10
C PRO A 85 7.23 -1.78 -15.09
N HIS A 86 6.43 -2.78 -15.45
CA HIS A 86 6.93 -4.14 -15.53
C HIS A 86 7.88 -4.32 -16.74
N ARG A 87 8.93 -5.13 -16.57
CA ARG A 87 9.92 -5.39 -17.65
C ARG A 87 9.29 -5.98 -18.91
N ASN A 88 8.27 -6.83 -18.77
CA ASN A 88 7.53 -7.38 -19.89
C ASN A 88 6.40 -6.43 -20.29
N PRO A 89 6.40 -5.85 -21.52
CA PRO A 89 5.40 -4.86 -21.93
C PRO A 89 3.97 -5.40 -21.97
N LEU A 90 3.78 -6.69 -22.27
CA LEU A 90 2.45 -7.30 -22.27
C LEU A 90 1.88 -7.40 -20.85
N VAL A 91 2.72 -7.80 -19.90
CA VAL A 91 2.32 -7.87 -18.48
C VAL A 91 2.01 -6.47 -17.97
N ASP A 92 2.87 -5.50 -18.27
CA ASP A 92 2.66 -4.10 -17.88
C ASP A 92 1.35 -3.53 -18.42
N TRP A 93 1.04 -3.80 -19.70
CA TRP A 93 -0.20 -3.41 -20.34
C TRP A 93 -1.43 -4.05 -19.68
N LEU A 94 -1.39 -5.37 -19.41
CA LEU A 94 -2.49 -6.09 -18.75
C LEU A 94 -2.76 -5.56 -17.34
N TRP A 95 -1.71 -5.34 -16.55
CA TRP A 95 -1.82 -4.77 -15.21
C TRP A 95 -2.37 -3.35 -15.24
N THR A 96 -1.86 -2.51 -16.14
CA THR A 96 -2.32 -1.13 -16.30
C THR A 96 -3.80 -1.10 -16.68
N LEU A 97 -4.21 -1.96 -17.63
CA LEU A 97 -5.61 -2.09 -18.03
C LEU A 97 -6.51 -2.47 -16.86
N ALA A 98 -6.11 -3.46 -16.06
CA ALA A 98 -6.87 -3.89 -14.89
C ALA A 98 -6.98 -2.78 -13.83
N ARG A 99 -5.86 -2.11 -13.50
CA ARG A 99 -5.81 -1.03 -12.51
C ARG A 99 -6.62 0.20 -12.91
N GLN A 100 -6.69 0.51 -14.20
CA GLN A 100 -7.44 1.67 -14.72
C GLN A 100 -8.89 1.36 -15.08
N ARG A 101 -9.31 0.12 -15.00
CA ARG A 101 -10.61 -0.36 -15.49
C ARG A 101 -11.82 0.42 -14.95
N PHE A 102 -11.74 0.94 -13.73
CA PHE A 102 -12.83 1.70 -13.10
C PHE A 102 -12.47 3.16 -12.82
N GLY A 103 -11.49 3.71 -13.55
CA GLY A 103 -11.14 5.13 -13.52
C GLY A 103 -9.87 5.51 -12.75
N GLY A 104 -9.03 4.53 -12.38
CA GLY A 104 -7.73 4.78 -11.74
C GLY A 104 -6.76 5.58 -12.61
N LYS A 105 -5.94 6.41 -11.97
CA LYS A 105 -4.84 7.14 -12.62
C LYS A 105 -3.51 6.58 -12.14
N MET A 106 -2.75 6.02 -13.09
CA MET A 106 -1.44 5.42 -12.81
C MET A 106 -0.34 6.29 -13.39
N HIS A 107 0.68 6.58 -12.59
CA HIS A 107 1.86 7.35 -12.99
C HIS A 107 3.10 6.49 -12.87
N ALA A 108 3.84 6.33 -13.96
CA ALA A 108 5.13 5.68 -13.89
C ALA A 108 6.06 6.49 -12.95
N SER A 109 6.74 5.80 -12.04
CA SER A 109 7.61 6.41 -11.01
C SER A 109 8.68 7.35 -11.60
N GLN A 110 9.10 7.08 -12.83
CA GLN A 110 10.04 7.91 -13.60
C GLN A 110 9.51 9.33 -13.91
N ASN A 111 8.18 9.54 -13.86
CA ASN A 111 7.53 10.81 -14.23
C ASN A 111 7.44 11.81 -13.07
N LEU A 112 8.19 11.60 -12.01
CA LEU A 112 8.22 12.46 -10.83
C LEU A 112 6.87 12.48 -10.06
N ILE A 113 6.92 12.91 -8.83
CA ILE A 113 5.79 13.01 -7.90
C ILE A 113 4.72 14.06 -8.30
N LYS A 114 5.06 15.02 -9.18
CA LYS A 114 4.19 16.16 -9.53
C LYS A 114 2.81 15.75 -10.07
N PRO A 115 2.68 14.82 -11.04
CA PRO A 115 1.36 14.39 -11.52
C PRO A 115 0.52 13.72 -10.42
N PHE A 116 1.14 12.92 -9.57
CA PHE A 116 0.49 12.30 -8.42
C PHE A 116 -0.14 13.34 -7.48
N LEU A 117 0.66 14.33 -7.05
CA LEU A 117 0.19 15.42 -6.21
C LEU A 117 -0.89 16.28 -6.88
N ALA A 118 -0.79 16.51 -8.21
CA ALA A 118 -1.78 17.27 -8.95
C ALA A 118 -3.16 16.59 -8.93
N HIS A 119 -3.22 15.26 -9.10
CA HIS A 119 -4.47 14.52 -9.05
C HIS A 119 -5.07 14.48 -7.63
N ILE A 120 -4.24 14.42 -6.59
CA ILE A 120 -4.73 14.51 -5.21
C ILE A 120 -5.41 15.87 -4.99
N LYS A 121 -4.80 16.96 -5.44
CA LYS A 121 -5.40 18.30 -5.37
C LYS A 121 -6.70 18.46 -6.18
N GLN A 122 -6.94 17.57 -7.14
CA GLN A 122 -8.17 17.49 -7.93
C GLN A 122 -9.23 16.58 -7.29
N GLY A 123 -9.01 16.13 -6.05
CA GLY A 123 -9.98 15.31 -5.30
C GLY A 123 -9.85 13.81 -5.47
N GLN A 124 -8.82 13.32 -6.18
CA GLN A 124 -8.50 11.89 -6.17
C GLN A 124 -7.74 11.53 -4.88
N MET A 125 -7.96 10.34 -4.36
CA MET A 125 -7.16 9.86 -3.22
C MET A 125 -5.80 9.37 -3.72
N GLY A 126 -4.73 9.80 -3.06
CA GLY A 126 -3.41 9.23 -3.29
C GLY A 126 -3.34 7.81 -2.74
N TYR A 127 -2.87 6.85 -3.52
CA TYR A 127 -2.58 5.49 -3.07
C TYR A 127 -1.07 5.32 -3.02
N TYR A 128 -0.51 5.45 -1.82
CA TYR A 128 0.93 5.54 -1.60
C TYR A 128 1.44 4.32 -0.81
N LEU A 129 2.47 3.68 -1.33
CA LEU A 129 3.13 2.55 -0.71
C LEU A 129 4.42 3.04 -0.04
N PRO A 130 4.51 2.98 1.32
CA PRO A 130 5.56 3.67 2.09
C PRO A 130 6.82 2.84 2.30
N ASP A 131 6.81 1.57 1.99
CA ASP A 131 7.67 0.56 2.59
C ASP A 131 8.74 -0.03 1.67
N GLU A 132 8.89 0.47 0.44
CA GLU A 132 10.03 0.12 -0.41
C GLU A 132 11.36 0.65 0.17
N ASP A 133 12.43 -0.08 -0.09
CA ASP A 133 13.80 0.31 0.28
C ASP A 133 14.44 1.12 -0.86
N PHE A 134 14.63 2.42 -0.65
CA PHE A 134 15.20 3.35 -1.62
C PHE A 134 16.69 3.65 -1.39
N GLY A 135 17.35 2.88 -0.54
CA GLY A 135 18.77 3.06 -0.22
C GLY A 135 19.02 4.11 0.87
N ALA A 136 20.25 4.14 1.38
CA ALA A 136 20.63 4.96 2.51
C ALA A 136 20.56 6.48 2.26
N GLU A 137 20.86 6.91 1.03
CA GLU A 137 20.95 8.34 0.69
C GLU A 137 19.62 9.09 0.80
N GLN A 138 18.49 8.38 0.62
CA GLN A 138 17.15 8.98 0.61
C GLN A 138 16.35 8.65 1.88
N SER A 139 16.91 7.84 2.77
CA SER A 139 16.19 7.27 3.90
C SER A 139 16.77 7.71 5.25
N VAL A 140 15.94 7.63 6.26
CA VAL A 140 16.35 7.65 7.66
C VAL A 140 16.24 6.25 8.23
N PHE A 141 17.11 5.93 9.19
CA PHE A 141 17.11 4.62 9.84
C PHE A 141 16.34 4.70 11.15
N VAL A 142 15.19 4.11 11.18
CA VAL A 142 14.29 4.07 12.35
C VAL A 142 13.86 2.65 12.66
N ASP A 143 13.43 2.41 13.88
CA ASP A 143 13.01 1.10 14.35
C ASP A 143 11.89 0.51 13.46
N PHE A 144 11.98 -0.81 13.25
CA PHE A 144 11.00 -1.61 12.53
C PHE A 144 11.01 -3.04 13.08
N PHE A 145 9.94 -3.43 13.76
CA PHE A 145 9.88 -4.68 14.54
C PHE A 145 11.07 -4.83 15.50
N ALA A 146 11.75 -5.97 15.46
CA ALA A 146 12.91 -6.26 16.30
C ALA A 146 14.25 -5.70 15.78
N THR A 147 14.23 -4.86 14.75
CA THR A 147 15.41 -4.27 14.10
C THR A 147 15.14 -2.83 13.68
N TYR A 148 15.87 -2.34 12.70
CA TYR A 148 15.65 -1.04 12.06
C TYR A 148 15.48 -1.19 10.54
N LYS A 149 14.92 -0.16 9.93
CA LYS A 149 14.68 -0.10 8.48
C LYS A 149 15.14 1.26 7.93
N ALA A 150 15.71 1.25 6.73
CA ALA A 150 15.89 2.45 5.92
C ALA A 150 14.51 2.87 5.39
N THR A 151 13.93 3.92 5.94
CA THR A 151 12.58 4.39 5.65
C THR A 151 12.62 5.76 4.99
N LEU A 152 11.92 5.91 3.85
CA LEU A 152 11.83 7.18 3.13
C LEU A 152 10.91 8.16 3.89
N PRO A 153 11.41 9.30 4.41
CA PRO A 153 10.62 10.20 5.27
C PRO A 153 9.76 11.20 4.48
N GLY A 154 9.47 10.92 3.19
CA GLY A 154 8.85 11.89 2.28
C GLY A 154 7.35 12.13 2.47
N LEU A 155 6.64 11.28 3.22
CA LEU A 155 5.18 11.29 3.29
C LEU A 155 4.60 12.58 3.90
N ASN A 156 5.20 13.11 4.98
CA ASN A 156 4.77 14.38 5.58
C ASN A 156 4.87 15.54 4.58
N LYS A 157 5.99 15.62 3.86
CA LYS A 157 6.17 16.65 2.82
C LYS A 157 5.14 16.52 1.70
N MET A 158 4.84 15.31 1.26
CA MET A 158 3.80 15.06 0.25
C MET A 158 2.42 15.49 0.75
N ALA A 159 2.06 15.11 1.99
CA ALA A 159 0.80 15.46 2.61
C ALA A 159 0.62 16.99 2.69
N LYS A 160 1.64 17.71 3.15
CA LYS A 160 1.63 19.18 3.19
C LYS A 160 1.47 19.81 1.82
N LEU A 161 2.25 19.34 0.82
CA LEU A 161 2.17 19.84 -0.55
C LEU A 161 0.80 19.58 -1.19
N ALA A 162 0.16 18.46 -0.88
CA ALA A 162 -1.17 18.10 -1.37
C ALA A 162 -2.30 18.70 -0.53
N LYS A 163 -2.02 19.30 0.64
CA LYS A 163 -3.02 19.67 1.67
C LYS A 163 -3.91 18.48 2.02
N ALA A 164 -3.29 17.33 2.26
CA ALA A 164 -3.95 16.07 2.48
C ALA A 164 -3.75 15.56 3.90
N VAL A 165 -4.75 14.87 4.42
CA VAL A 165 -4.60 14.00 5.58
C VAL A 165 -4.08 12.63 5.12
N VAL A 166 -3.30 11.98 5.96
CA VAL A 166 -2.78 10.64 5.69
C VAL A 166 -3.59 9.63 6.49
N ILE A 167 -4.17 8.67 5.79
CA ILE A 167 -5.01 7.62 6.38
C ILE A 167 -4.34 6.26 6.12
N PRO A 168 -3.88 5.55 7.15
CA PRO A 168 -3.35 4.21 7.01
C PRO A 168 -4.45 3.22 6.57
N MET A 169 -4.12 2.35 5.61
CA MET A 169 -5.00 1.29 5.15
C MET A 169 -4.18 0.03 4.83
N PHE A 170 -4.68 -1.12 5.22
CA PHE A 170 -4.07 -2.39 4.85
C PHE A 170 -5.08 -3.34 4.20
N PRO A 171 -4.80 -3.81 2.98
CA PRO A 171 -5.64 -4.78 2.29
C PRO A 171 -5.22 -6.22 2.62
N ARG A 172 -6.19 -7.05 2.97
CA ARG A 172 -6.01 -8.49 3.21
C ARG A 172 -6.98 -9.30 2.37
N TYR A 173 -6.61 -10.55 2.10
CA TYR A 173 -7.53 -11.55 1.57
C TYR A 173 -7.94 -12.50 2.68
N ASN A 174 -9.23 -12.53 2.99
CA ASN A 174 -9.79 -13.45 3.98
C ASN A 174 -10.25 -14.74 3.29
N ALA A 175 -9.45 -15.80 3.42
CA ALA A 175 -9.73 -17.10 2.83
C ALA A 175 -11.00 -17.77 3.38
N LYS A 176 -11.45 -17.42 4.60
CA LYS A 176 -12.63 -18.04 5.25
C LYS A 176 -13.93 -17.59 4.58
N ASN A 177 -14.02 -16.33 4.17
CA ASN A 177 -15.22 -15.77 3.53
C ASN A 177 -15.01 -15.41 2.05
N GLY A 178 -13.78 -15.53 1.56
CA GLY A 178 -13.38 -15.24 0.20
C GLY A 178 -13.45 -13.76 -0.17
N LYS A 179 -13.34 -12.84 0.79
CA LYS A 179 -13.41 -11.40 0.55
C LYS A 179 -12.05 -10.72 0.67
N TYR A 180 -11.95 -9.60 -0.02
CA TYR A 180 -10.88 -8.62 0.19
C TYR A 180 -11.32 -7.66 1.29
N GLU A 181 -10.57 -7.64 2.38
CA GLU A 181 -10.82 -6.78 3.54
C GLU A 181 -9.86 -5.59 3.49
N MET A 182 -10.38 -4.38 3.60
CA MET A 182 -9.61 -3.16 3.73
C MET A 182 -9.80 -2.61 5.13
N GLU A 183 -8.79 -2.74 5.96
CA GLU A 183 -8.75 -2.13 7.29
C GLU A 183 -8.19 -0.72 7.19
N ILE A 184 -8.97 0.27 7.60
CA ILE A 184 -8.69 1.70 7.50
C ILE A 184 -8.64 2.25 8.92
N ARG A 185 -7.53 2.89 9.28
CA ARG A 185 -7.34 3.49 10.59
C ARG A 185 -7.66 4.99 10.57
N PRO A 186 -7.80 5.63 11.75
CA PRO A 186 -7.91 7.09 11.84
C PRO A 186 -6.73 7.80 11.13
N PRO A 187 -6.92 9.05 10.68
CA PRO A 187 -5.84 9.85 10.14
C PRO A 187 -4.64 9.92 11.09
N MET A 188 -3.46 9.63 10.58
CA MET A 188 -2.23 9.66 11.37
C MET A 188 -1.65 11.08 11.45
N GLN A 189 -0.98 11.37 12.56
CA GLN A 189 -0.24 12.61 12.76
C GLN A 189 1.22 12.39 12.32
N LEU A 190 1.70 13.23 11.41
CA LEU A 190 3.08 13.19 10.94
C LEU A 190 3.86 14.39 11.49
N SER A 191 5.04 14.12 12.03
CA SER A 191 5.96 15.13 12.53
C SER A 191 6.73 15.80 11.37
N ASP A 192 7.22 17.03 11.60
CA ASP A 192 8.19 17.67 10.71
C ASP A 192 9.60 17.08 10.84
N ASP A 193 9.86 16.41 11.95
CA ASP A 193 11.07 15.63 12.13
C ASP A 193 11.01 14.36 11.24
N PRO A 194 11.99 14.16 10.36
CA PRO A 194 12.01 13.04 9.43
C PRO A 194 12.02 11.67 10.10
N GLU A 195 12.76 11.53 11.21
CA GLU A 195 12.88 10.25 11.92
C GLU A 195 11.57 9.90 12.64
N GLN A 196 10.97 10.88 13.33
CA GLN A 196 9.66 10.70 13.99
C GLN A 196 8.56 10.38 12.96
N SER A 197 8.55 11.06 11.81
CA SER A 197 7.59 10.81 10.74
C SER A 197 7.77 9.41 10.16
N ALA A 198 9.01 8.98 9.92
CA ALA A 198 9.33 7.64 9.43
C ALA A 198 8.97 6.56 10.45
N ARG A 199 9.25 6.81 11.75
CA ARG A 199 8.88 5.87 12.82
C ARG A 199 7.37 5.68 12.92
N ALA A 200 6.60 6.79 12.87
CA ALA A 200 5.15 6.71 12.88
C ALA A 200 4.57 5.89 11.70
N MET A 201 5.16 6.01 10.50
CA MET A 201 4.79 5.14 9.37
C MET A 201 5.10 3.66 9.65
N ASN A 202 6.28 3.36 10.19
CA ASN A 202 6.65 1.99 10.53
C ASN A 202 5.73 1.40 11.61
N GLU A 203 5.31 2.18 12.61
CA GLU A 203 4.35 1.74 13.64
C GLU A 203 3.00 1.31 13.04
N GLU A 204 2.49 2.05 12.07
CA GLU A 204 1.26 1.65 11.37
C GLU A 204 1.45 0.36 10.56
N ILE A 205 2.61 0.17 9.92
CA ILE A 205 2.93 -1.08 9.22
C ILE A 205 3.00 -2.24 10.21
N GLU A 206 3.70 -2.07 11.33
CA GLU A 206 3.80 -3.07 12.40
C GLU A 206 2.43 -3.45 12.95
N TYR A 207 1.57 -2.47 13.19
CA TYR A 207 0.20 -2.69 13.64
C TYR A 207 -0.58 -3.62 12.69
N PHE A 208 -0.54 -3.35 11.38
CA PHE A 208 -1.26 -4.14 10.39
C PHE A 208 -0.67 -5.54 10.17
N VAL A 209 0.66 -5.64 10.19
CA VAL A 209 1.37 -6.87 9.82
C VAL A 209 1.43 -7.86 10.99
N THR A 210 1.52 -7.38 12.24
CA THR A 210 1.64 -8.26 13.42
C THR A 210 0.54 -9.33 13.50
N PRO A 211 -0.76 -9.03 13.32
CA PRO A 211 -1.81 -10.04 13.40
C PRO A 211 -1.91 -10.96 12.17
N THR A 212 -1.39 -10.54 11.02
CA THR A 212 -1.52 -11.24 9.73
C THR A 212 -0.23 -11.17 8.92
N PRO A 213 0.91 -11.67 9.44
CA PRO A 213 2.21 -11.53 8.79
C PRO A 213 2.28 -12.21 7.42
N GLU A 214 1.46 -13.23 7.18
CA GLU A 214 1.34 -13.93 5.88
C GLU A 214 0.76 -13.06 4.76
N GLN A 215 0.07 -11.95 5.11
CA GLN A 215 -0.51 -11.03 4.13
C GLN A 215 0.51 -10.01 3.59
N TYR A 216 1.67 -9.86 4.22
CA TYR A 216 2.67 -8.87 3.88
C TYR A 216 3.69 -9.41 2.86
N VAL A 217 4.17 -8.56 1.96
CA VAL A 217 5.04 -8.95 0.83
C VAL A 217 6.51 -8.97 1.26
N TRP A 218 6.90 -9.93 2.11
CA TRP A 218 8.26 -10.07 2.64
C TRP A 218 9.34 -10.28 1.57
N ILE A 219 8.98 -10.75 0.38
CA ILE A 219 9.92 -10.98 -0.74
C ILE A 219 10.52 -9.69 -1.33
N LEU A 220 10.02 -8.52 -0.96
CA LEU A 220 10.55 -7.22 -1.41
C LEU A 220 11.90 -6.85 -0.77
N GLN A 221 12.45 -7.69 0.10
CA GLN A 221 13.74 -7.43 0.77
C GLN A 221 13.78 -6.03 1.43
N LEU A 222 12.76 -5.70 2.20
CA LEU A 222 12.50 -4.36 2.76
C LEU A 222 13.56 -3.87 3.76
N LEU A 223 14.50 -4.72 4.14
CA LEU A 223 15.59 -4.43 5.08
C LEU A 223 16.96 -4.52 4.41
N ARG A 224 17.02 -4.42 3.08
CA ARG A 224 18.25 -4.60 2.30
C ARG A 224 19.31 -3.56 2.64
N THR A 225 18.89 -2.30 2.83
CA THR A 225 19.81 -1.22 3.17
C THR A 225 20.09 -1.22 4.67
N ARG A 226 21.37 -1.47 5.02
CA ARG A 226 21.87 -1.49 6.40
C ARG A 226 22.86 -0.36 6.65
N LYS A 227 22.94 0.12 7.92
CA LYS A 227 23.87 1.20 8.33
C LYS A 227 25.34 0.83 8.12
N ASP A 228 25.65 -0.44 8.35
CA ASP A 228 27.00 -1.03 8.30
C ASP A 228 27.33 -1.67 6.94
N GLY A 229 26.38 -1.65 6.00
CA GLY A 229 26.54 -2.30 4.70
C GLY A 229 26.43 -3.82 4.75
N GLU A 230 25.98 -4.40 5.88
CA GLU A 230 25.76 -5.84 6.00
C GLU A 230 24.68 -6.29 4.99
N ASP A 231 24.93 -7.39 4.28
CA ASP A 231 23.92 -8.06 3.49
C ASP A 231 23.24 -9.15 4.32
N ILE A 232 21.98 -8.90 4.69
CA ILE A 232 21.17 -9.84 5.47
C ILE A 232 20.31 -10.78 4.63
N TYR A 233 20.34 -10.62 3.29
CA TYR A 233 19.65 -11.47 2.34
C TYR A 233 20.67 -12.27 1.53
N PRO A 234 20.97 -13.53 1.93
CA PRO A 234 21.88 -14.37 1.18
C PRO A 234 21.36 -14.61 -0.24
N ASP A 235 22.29 -14.75 -1.20
CA ASP A 235 22.04 -15.12 -2.59
C ASP A 235 21.30 -16.47 -2.72
#